data_62abea27f1f442b1e0fe3ead82fc245a
#
_entry.id   62abea27f1f442b1e0fe3ead82fc245a
#
_cell.length_a   1.000
_cell.length_b   1.000
_cell.length_c   1.000
_cell.angle_alpha   90.00
_cell.angle_beta   90.00
_cell.angle_gamma   90.00
#
_symmetry.space_group_name_H-M   'P 1'
#
loop_
_entity.id
_entity.type
_entity.pdbx_description
1 polymer ?
#
loop_
_entity_poly.entity_id
_entity_poly.type
_entity_poly.pdbx_seq_one_letter_code
_entity_poly.pdbx_strand_id
1 'polypeptide(L)'
;MYTERRAHPRFPLILAVQYQGAENVLDYTENLSAGGLFICTEREFEVGERVALVISFPQLLELVELVVEVQRRRPGGDGTPAGVAVRVPDDRPGDREKLSRVAVELAGVRPSRPAHRVLLVEDNALVASMYAAALRRLSETDNLPGLAIEVAGDGSAAFHRLLRPPAIDVLVTDLFMPVLSGITLVEKIRAEPALADLPVVVITSGGEREREQLETLGVSAFLRKPVSYQELAGSVRGLLSGRHLRAVPGGVR
;
A
#
# COMPACT_ATOMS: atom_id res chain seq x y z
N MET A 1 26.05 -25.89 6.55
CA MET A 1 25.72 -24.92 5.49
C MET A 1 24.72 -25.57 4.55
N TYR A 2 23.42 -25.47 4.85
CA TYR A 2 22.35 -26.06 4.02
C TYR A 2 21.94 -25.01 2.99
N THR A 3 22.44 -25.12 1.78
CA THR A 3 21.89 -24.39 0.61
C THR A 3 20.66 -25.14 0.11
N GLU A 4 19.50 -24.78 0.63
CA GLU A 4 18.22 -25.24 0.10
C GLU A 4 18.08 -24.72 -1.35
N ARG A 5 18.25 -25.60 -2.33
CA ARG A 5 17.99 -25.31 -3.75
C ARG A 5 16.47 -25.18 -3.91
N ARG A 6 16.00 -23.95 -3.83
CA ARG A 6 14.58 -23.60 -4.08
C ARG A 6 14.22 -23.91 -5.52
N ALA A 7 13.13 -24.65 -5.72
CA ALA A 7 12.68 -25.08 -7.05
C ALA A 7 12.23 -23.91 -7.95
N HIS A 8 11.83 -22.77 -7.39
CA HIS A 8 11.33 -21.62 -8.14
C HIS A 8 11.87 -20.30 -7.59
N PRO A 9 12.22 -19.33 -8.45
CA PRO A 9 12.56 -17.99 -8.03
C PRO A 9 11.36 -17.31 -7.37
N ARG A 10 11.61 -16.51 -6.34
CA ARG A 10 10.60 -15.70 -5.67
C ARG A 10 10.74 -14.25 -6.08
N PHE A 11 9.62 -13.66 -6.43
CA PHE A 11 9.52 -12.25 -6.77
C PHE A 11 8.94 -11.50 -5.56
N PRO A 12 9.62 -10.48 -5.02
CA PRO A 12 9.05 -9.60 -4.01
C PRO A 12 7.93 -8.80 -4.69
N LEU A 13 6.70 -9.15 -4.40
CA LEU A 13 5.52 -8.54 -5.00
C LEU A 13 4.43 -8.41 -3.95
N ILE A 14 3.90 -7.21 -3.82
CA ILE A 14 2.84 -6.90 -2.88
C ILE A 14 1.54 -6.77 -3.66
N LEU A 15 0.67 -7.73 -3.43
CA LEU A 15 -0.64 -7.83 -4.07
C LEU A 15 -1.70 -7.90 -2.97
N ALA A 16 -2.84 -7.28 -3.22
CA ALA A 16 -3.99 -7.41 -2.33
C ALA A 16 -4.54 -8.84 -2.40
N VAL A 17 -4.80 -9.40 -1.24
CA VAL A 17 -5.38 -10.74 -1.05
C VAL A 17 -6.70 -10.60 -0.33
N GLN A 18 -7.75 -11.14 -0.94
CA GLN A 18 -9.07 -11.26 -0.34
C GLN A 18 -9.38 -12.74 -0.12
N TYR A 19 -10.16 -13.05 0.90
CA TYR A 19 -10.56 -14.42 1.20
C TYR A 19 -12.04 -14.61 0.83
N GLN A 20 -12.36 -15.73 0.18
CA GLN A 20 -13.77 -16.06 -0.08
C GLN A 20 -14.53 -16.21 1.25
N GLY A 21 -15.65 -15.51 1.35
CA GLY A 21 -16.46 -15.49 2.58
C GLY A 21 -16.00 -14.51 3.66
N ALA A 22 -14.99 -13.67 3.40
CA ALA A 22 -14.52 -12.62 4.29
C ALA A 22 -14.25 -11.32 3.51
N GLU A 23 -15.28 -10.75 2.95
CA GLU A 23 -15.21 -9.62 1.99
C GLU A 23 -14.56 -8.34 2.54
N ASN A 24 -14.49 -8.18 3.85
CA ASN A 24 -13.95 -6.98 4.51
C ASN A 24 -12.51 -7.13 5.01
N VAL A 25 -11.82 -8.23 4.69
CA VAL A 25 -10.45 -8.47 5.12
C VAL A 25 -9.52 -8.41 3.93
N LEU A 26 -8.60 -7.45 3.96
CA LEU A 26 -7.60 -7.24 2.94
C LEU A 26 -6.21 -7.48 3.54
N ASP A 27 -5.58 -8.56 3.12
CA ASP A 27 -4.19 -8.87 3.42
C ASP A 27 -3.31 -8.65 2.17
N TYR A 28 -1.99 -8.80 2.31
CA TYR A 28 -1.06 -8.54 1.23
C TYR A 28 -0.02 -9.64 1.09
N THR A 29 0.40 -9.92 -0.15
CA THR A 29 1.54 -10.80 -0.37
C THR A 29 2.86 -10.09 -0.04
N GLU A 30 3.84 -10.84 0.48
CA GLU A 30 5.23 -10.37 0.59
C GLU A 30 6.05 -10.77 -0.64
N ASN A 31 5.79 -11.96 -1.13
CA ASN A 31 6.45 -12.52 -2.30
C ASN A 31 5.60 -13.60 -2.95
N LEU A 32 5.88 -13.86 -4.24
CA LEU A 32 5.18 -14.81 -5.08
C LEU A 32 6.18 -15.62 -5.89
N SER A 33 5.86 -16.88 -6.16
CA SER A 33 6.58 -17.77 -7.07
C SER A 33 5.60 -18.67 -7.82
N ALA A 34 6.07 -19.39 -8.84
CA ALA A 34 5.24 -20.33 -9.59
C ALA A 34 4.63 -21.48 -8.71
N GLY A 35 5.16 -21.71 -7.51
CA GLY A 35 4.69 -22.76 -6.60
C GLY A 35 3.87 -22.27 -5.42
N GLY A 36 3.87 -21.00 -5.10
CA GLY A 36 3.18 -20.46 -3.94
C GLY A 36 3.55 -19.02 -3.61
N LEU A 37 3.02 -18.53 -2.51
CA LEU A 37 3.19 -17.15 -2.07
C LEU A 37 3.33 -17.05 -0.55
N PHE A 38 3.79 -15.91 -0.08
CA PHE A 38 3.76 -15.57 1.33
C PHE A 38 2.76 -14.42 1.52
N ILE A 39 1.81 -14.62 2.44
CA ILE A 39 0.76 -13.64 2.78
C ILE A 39 1.09 -13.05 4.16
N CYS A 40 1.21 -11.74 4.22
CA CYS A 40 1.30 -11.00 5.48
C CYS A 40 -0.12 -10.89 6.06
N THR A 41 -0.36 -11.53 7.18
CA THR A 41 -1.67 -11.60 7.82
C THR A 41 -1.52 -11.77 9.33
N GLU A 42 -2.45 -11.21 10.09
CA GLU A 42 -2.60 -11.47 11.52
C GLU A 42 -3.63 -12.58 11.80
N ARG A 43 -4.29 -13.08 10.75
CA ARG A 43 -5.25 -14.19 10.89
C ARG A 43 -4.53 -15.46 11.29
N GLU A 44 -5.21 -16.23 12.11
CA GLU A 44 -4.75 -17.55 12.49
C GLU A 44 -5.21 -18.59 11.44
N PHE A 45 -4.25 -19.31 10.90
CA PHE A 45 -4.46 -20.43 9.98
C PHE A 45 -3.72 -21.64 10.52
N GLU A 46 -4.25 -22.82 10.29
CA GLU A 46 -3.57 -24.07 10.63
C GLU A 46 -2.71 -24.57 9.47
N VAL A 47 -1.59 -25.22 9.77
CA VAL A 47 -0.77 -25.88 8.74
C VAL A 47 -1.57 -27.01 8.11
N GLY A 48 -1.63 -27.06 6.78
CA GLY A 48 -2.48 -27.99 6.02
C GLY A 48 -3.88 -27.43 5.71
N GLU A 49 -4.28 -26.31 6.31
CA GLU A 49 -5.56 -25.68 6.01
C GLU A 49 -5.63 -25.23 4.55
N ARG A 50 -6.79 -25.48 3.90
CA ARG A 50 -7.05 -25.00 2.53
C ARG A 50 -7.85 -23.74 2.57
N VAL A 51 -7.34 -22.71 1.90
CA VAL A 51 -7.89 -21.37 1.88
C VAL A 51 -8.17 -20.98 0.43
N ALA A 52 -9.43 -20.56 0.17
CA ALA A 52 -9.80 -19.96 -1.10
C ALA A 52 -9.55 -18.46 -1.03
N LEU A 53 -8.75 -17.93 -1.93
CA LEU A 53 -8.37 -16.53 -1.98
C LEU A 53 -8.45 -15.97 -3.39
N VAL A 54 -8.60 -14.66 -3.46
CA VAL A 54 -8.60 -13.86 -4.68
C VAL A 54 -7.43 -12.89 -4.61
N ILE A 55 -6.56 -12.93 -5.60
CA ILE A 55 -5.44 -11.99 -5.71
C ILE A 55 -5.76 -11.00 -6.82
N SER A 56 -5.66 -9.72 -6.50
CA SER A 56 -5.80 -8.65 -7.48
C SER A 56 -4.45 -8.31 -8.11
N PHE A 57 -4.39 -8.40 -9.42
CA PHE A 57 -3.24 -8.00 -10.24
C PHE A 57 -3.59 -6.72 -11.01
N PRO A 58 -3.31 -5.52 -10.45
CA PRO A 58 -3.69 -4.25 -11.07
C PRO A 58 -3.10 -4.06 -12.48
N GLN A 59 -1.93 -4.64 -12.75
CA GLN A 59 -1.26 -4.54 -14.05
C GLN A 59 -1.88 -5.42 -15.12
N LEU A 60 -2.56 -6.50 -14.74
CA LEU A 60 -3.19 -7.43 -15.67
C LEU A 60 -4.71 -7.18 -15.76
N LEU A 61 -5.27 -6.26 -14.97
CA LEU A 61 -6.72 -6.05 -14.81
C LEU A 61 -7.48 -7.37 -14.52
N GLU A 62 -6.80 -8.33 -13.92
CA GLU A 62 -7.29 -9.68 -13.71
C GLU A 62 -7.37 -10.00 -12.21
N LEU A 63 -8.48 -10.60 -11.80
CA LEU A 63 -8.65 -11.22 -10.49
C LEU A 63 -8.31 -12.71 -10.64
N VAL A 64 -7.36 -13.19 -9.87
CA VAL A 64 -6.97 -14.59 -9.91
C VAL A 64 -7.48 -15.29 -8.66
N GLU A 65 -8.46 -16.16 -8.84
CA GLU A 65 -8.98 -17.04 -7.80
C GLU A 65 -8.11 -18.29 -7.68
N LEU A 66 -7.67 -18.59 -6.47
CA LEU A 66 -6.81 -19.73 -6.14
C LEU A 66 -7.30 -20.43 -4.88
N VAL A 67 -7.15 -21.74 -4.84
CA VAL A 67 -7.17 -22.50 -3.59
C VAL A 67 -5.73 -22.84 -3.24
N VAL A 68 -5.32 -22.45 -2.04
CA VAL A 68 -3.97 -22.68 -1.54
C VAL A 68 -4.01 -23.48 -0.22
N GLU A 69 -2.90 -24.09 0.12
CA GLU A 69 -2.69 -24.86 1.36
C GLU A 69 -1.60 -24.21 2.18
N VAL A 70 -1.88 -23.97 3.45
CA VAL A 70 -0.93 -23.37 4.40
C VAL A 70 0.19 -24.35 4.69
N GLN A 71 1.43 -23.95 4.42
CA GLN A 71 2.61 -24.76 4.61
C GLN A 71 3.35 -24.44 5.91
N ARG A 72 3.34 -23.17 6.28
CA ARG A 72 4.10 -22.67 7.43
C ARG A 72 3.54 -21.34 7.91
N ARG A 73 3.56 -21.14 9.23
CA ARG A 73 3.28 -19.84 9.87
C ARG A 73 4.60 -19.15 10.21
N ARG A 74 4.59 -17.85 10.14
CA ARG A 74 5.65 -16.96 10.65
C ARG A 74 5.03 -16.05 11.71
N PRO A 75 5.42 -16.15 12.97
CA PRO A 75 5.02 -15.18 13.98
C PRO A 75 5.59 -13.79 13.62
N GLY A 76 4.89 -12.74 13.97
CA GLY A 76 5.39 -11.38 13.87
C GLY A 76 6.43 -11.08 14.96
N GLY A 77 7.38 -10.18 14.68
CA GLY A 77 8.39 -9.72 15.63
C GLY A 77 9.59 -9.10 14.93
N ASP A 78 10.36 -8.30 15.67
CA ASP A 78 11.59 -7.64 15.20
C ASP A 78 11.47 -6.93 13.84
N GLY A 79 10.35 -6.20 13.62
CA GLY A 79 10.07 -5.50 12.37
C GLY A 79 9.65 -6.43 11.21
N THR A 80 9.46 -7.72 11.47
CA THR A 80 9.00 -8.69 10.47
C THR A 80 7.50 -8.96 10.67
N PRO A 81 6.65 -8.78 9.63
CA PRO A 81 5.22 -9.00 9.76
C PRO A 81 4.90 -10.49 10.00
N ALA A 82 3.85 -10.74 10.79
CA ALA A 82 3.24 -12.06 10.88
C ALA A 82 2.74 -12.51 9.50
N GLY A 83 2.61 -13.80 9.29
CA GLY A 83 2.03 -14.28 8.05
C GLY A 83 2.17 -15.78 7.83
N VAL A 84 1.69 -16.22 6.67
CA VAL A 84 1.67 -17.61 6.27
C VAL A 84 2.32 -17.83 4.90
N ALA A 85 3.13 -18.87 4.79
CA ALA A 85 3.56 -19.37 3.50
C ALA A 85 2.51 -20.39 3.01
N VAL A 86 2.02 -20.19 1.80
CA VAL A 86 1.02 -21.05 1.17
C VAL A 86 1.52 -21.57 -0.16
N ARG A 87 1.05 -22.76 -0.57
CA ARG A 87 1.30 -23.34 -1.88
C ARG A 87 -0.01 -23.74 -2.56
N VAL A 88 0.02 -23.85 -3.87
CA VAL A 88 -1.08 -24.47 -4.59
C VAL A 88 -1.00 -25.98 -4.42
N PRO A 89 -2.06 -26.67 -3.93
CA PRO A 89 -2.08 -28.11 -3.77
C PRO A 89 -1.86 -28.86 -5.10
N ASP A 90 -1.33 -30.09 -5.03
CA ASP A 90 -1.00 -30.88 -6.21
C ASP A 90 -2.24 -31.33 -7.00
N ASP A 91 -3.39 -31.43 -6.33
CA ASP A 91 -4.69 -31.75 -6.92
C ASP A 91 -5.38 -30.55 -7.58
N ARG A 92 -4.71 -29.38 -7.65
CA ARG A 92 -5.19 -28.15 -8.27
C ARG A 92 -4.27 -27.67 -9.41
N PRO A 93 -4.10 -28.43 -10.48
CA PRO A 93 -3.18 -28.08 -11.57
C PRO A 93 -3.57 -26.79 -12.29
N GLY A 94 -4.89 -26.48 -12.43
CA GLY A 94 -5.37 -25.25 -13.04
C GLY A 94 -5.01 -24.00 -12.23
N ASP A 95 -5.05 -24.06 -10.90
CA ASP A 95 -4.64 -22.92 -10.05
C ASP A 95 -3.11 -22.74 -10.08
N ARG A 96 -2.35 -23.83 -10.21
CA ARG A 96 -0.90 -23.79 -10.41
C ARG A 96 -0.54 -23.14 -11.76
N GLU A 97 -1.28 -23.48 -12.82
CA GLU A 97 -1.08 -22.86 -14.15
C GLU A 97 -1.37 -21.37 -14.11
N LYS A 98 -2.48 -20.93 -13.47
CA LYS A 98 -2.79 -19.50 -13.28
C LYS A 98 -1.66 -18.78 -12.54
N LEU A 99 -1.20 -19.33 -11.42
CA LEU A 99 -0.13 -18.74 -10.62
C LEU A 99 1.20 -18.71 -11.38
N SER A 100 1.50 -19.77 -12.13
CA SER A 100 2.71 -19.87 -12.96
C SER A 100 2.69 -18.86 -14.11
N ARG A 101 1.54 -18.70 -14.80
CA ARG A 101 1.36 -17.69 -15.85
C ARG A 101 1.64 -16.29 -15.31
N VAL A 102 1.03 -15.94 -14.19
CA VAL A 102 1.27 -14.66 -13.53
C VAL A 102 2.74 -14.51 -13.13
N ALA A 103 3.37 -15.53 -12.58
CA ALA A 103 4.78 -15.49 -12.22
C ALA A 103 5.69 -15.29 -13.44
N VAL A 104 5.36 -15.88 -14.59
CA VAL A 104 6.10 -15.73 -15.86
C VAL A 104 5.91 -14.34 -16.46
N GLU A 105 4.69 -13.83 -16.48
CA GLU A 105 4.40 -12.46 -16.95
C GLU A 105 5.11 -11.42 -16.09
N LEU A 106 5.13 -11.62 -14.76
CA LEU A 106 5.87 -10.77 -13.84
C LEU A 106 7.40 -10.94 -13.95
N ALA A 107 7.88 -12.12 -14.36
CA ALA A 107 9.31 -12.33 -14.64
C ALA A 107 9.78 -11.60 -15.90
N GLY A 108 8.89 -11.45 -16.88
CA GLY A 108 9.12 -10.65 -18.08
C GLY A 108 9.05 -9.13 -17.84
N VAL A 109 8.23 -8.73 -16.88
CA VAL A 109 8.28 -7.41 -16.27
C VAL A 109 9.38 -7.50 -15.20
N ARG A 110 10.54 -6.88 -15.41
CA ARG A 110 11.49 -6.67 -14.29
C ARG A 110 10.65 -6.20 -13.12
N PRO A 111 10.67 -6.88 -11.94
CA PRO A 111 10.02 -6.36 -10.75
C PRO A 111 10.78 -5.08 -10.38
N SER A 112 10.39 -3.98 -10.97
CA SER A 112 10.66 -2.73 -10.32
C SER A 112 9.87 -2.84 -9.01
N ARG A 113 10.56 -3.12 -7.90
CA ARG A 113 10.06 -2.70 -6.59
C ARG A 113 9.37 -1.39 -6.86
N PRO A 114 8.07 -1.21 -6.51
CA PRO A 114 7.49 0.10 -6.70
C PRO A 114 8.47 1.06 -6.07
N ALA A 115 9.07 1.92 -6.90
CA ALA A 115 10.11 2.83 -6.45
C ALA A 115 9.54 3.71 -5.33
N HIS A 116 8.21 3.84 -5.30
CA HIS A 116 7.48 4.68 -4.36
C HIS A 116 6.13 4.09 -3.98
N ARG A 117 5.72 4.33 -2.71
CA ARG A 117 4.43 3.92 -2.14
C ARG A 117 3.71 5.11 -1.58
N VAL A 118 2.47 5.31 -2.01
CA VAL A 118 1.58 6.35 -1.52
C VAL A 118 0.42 5.69 -0.78
N LEU A 119 0.19 6.10 0.46
CA LEU A 119 -1.03 5.75 1.19
C LEU A 119 -2.02 6.90 1.07
N LEU A 120 -3.17 6.62 0.49
CA LEU A 120 -4.30 7.54 0.37
C LEU A 120 -5.32 7.22 1.45
N VAL A 121 -5.73 8.22 2.22
CA VAL A 121 -6.73 8.09 3.29
C VAL A 121 -7.92 8.98 2.98
N GLU A 122 -9.05 8.35 2.70
CA GLU A 122 -10.31 9.00 2.34
C GLU A 122 -11.46 8.05 2.68
N ASP A 123 -12.46 8.48 3.42
CA ASP A 123 -13.59 7.68 3.86
C ASP A 123 -14.65 7.48 2.76
N ASN A 124 -14.71 8.39 1.80
CA ASN A 124 -15.58 8.24 0.64
C ASN A 124 -14.91 7.40 -0.45
N ALA A 125 -15.38 6.18 -0.63
CA ALA A 125 -14.80 5.23 -1.59
C ALA A 125 -14.77 5.74 -3.05
N LEU A 126 -15.76 6.57 -3.46
CA LEU A 126 -15.77 7.16 -4.79
C LEU A 126 -14.65 8.20 -4.94
N VAL A 127 -14.51 9.09 -3.95
CA VAL A 127 -13.46 10.11 -3.92
C VAL A 127 -12.08 9.45 -3.85
N ALA A 128 -11.91 8.45 -2.99
CA ALA A 128 -10.70 7.65 -2.91
C ALA A 128 -10.32 7.03 -4.27
N SER A 129 -11.30 6.46 -4.98
CA SER A 129 -11.09 5.89 -6.32
C SER A 129 -10.65 6.95 -7.34
N MET A 130 -11.25 8.13 -7.30
CA MET A 130 -10.88 9.26 -8.18
C MET A 130 -9.45 9.74 -7.93
N TYR A 131 -9.07 9.93 -6.67
CA TYR A 131 -7.71 10.35 -6.31
C TYR A 131 -6.69 9.25 -6.63
N ALA A 132 -6.99 7.99 -6.34
CA ALA A 132 -6.13 6.87 -6.72
C ALA A 132 -5.93 6.78 -8.24
N ALA A 133 -6.98 7.00 -9.04
CA ALA A 133 -6.88 7.04 -10.50
C ALA A 133 -6.00 8.22 -10.98
N ALA A 134 -6.13 9.40 -10.35
CA ALA A 134 -5.29 10.56 -10.65
C ALA A 134 -3.80 10.27 -10.37
N LEU A 135 -3.50 9.62 -9.24
CA LEU A 135 -2.13 9.26 -8.86
C LEU A 135 -1.56 8.15 -9.76
N ARG A 136 -2.36 7.17 -10.21
CA ARG A 136 -1.90 6.14 -11.16
C ARG A 136 -1.46 6.74 -12.49
N ARG A 137 -2.12 7.79 -12.96
CA ARG A 137 -1.71 8.49 -14.19
C ARG A 137 -0.31 9.10 -14.11
N LEU A 138 0.16 9.47 -12.91
CA LEU A 138 1.56 9.90 -12.71
C LEU A 138 2.57 8.82 -13.11
N SER A 139 2.27 7.57 -12.81
CA SER A 139 3.13 6.43 -13.16
C SER A 139 3.23 6.24 -14.68
N GLU A 140 2.15 6.55 -15.40
CA GLU A 140 2.06 6.33 -16.85
C GLU A 140 2.67 7.47 -17.66
N THR A 141 2.49 8.73 -17.22
CA THR A 141 2.84 9.93 -18.00
C THR A 141 4.20 10.49 -17.68
N ASP A 142 4.69 10.34 -16.45
CA ASP A 142 5.86 11.07 -15.94
C ASP A 142 7.11 10.21 -15.70
N ASN A 143 7.13 9.00 -16.21
CA ASN A 143 8.27 8.08 -16.05
C ASN A 143 8.68 7.83 -14.59
N LEU A 144 7.72 7.93 -13.64
CA LEU A 144 7.91 7.50 -12.26
C LEU A 144 7.77 5.97 -12.21
N PRO A 145 8.86 5.22 -12.21
CA PRO A 145 8.78 3.76 -12.28
C PRO A 145 8.15 3.21 -11.01
N GLY A 146 6.99 2.56 -11.16
CA GLY A 146 6.43 1.72 -10.12
C GLY A 146 5.85 2.47 -8.92
N LEU A 147 4.81 3.30 -9.11
CA LEU A 147 4.04 3.89 -8.02
C LEU A 147 2.99 2.89 -7.51
N ALA A 148 3.14 2.41 -6.28
CA ALA A 148 2.10 1.65 -5.58
C ALA A 148 1.21 2.61 -4.80
N ILE A 149 -0.11 2.49 -5.00
CA ILE A 149 -1.11 3.29 -4.28
C ILE A 149 -1.94 2.35 -3.43
N GLU A 150 -1.93 2.58 -2.14
CA GLU A 150 -2.75 1.90 -1.15
C GLU A 150 -3.82 2.85 -0.64
N VAL A 151 -4.98 2.33 -0.25
CA VAL A 151 -6.11 3.13 0.22
C VAL A 151 -6.53 2.65 1.60
N ALA A 152 -6.73 3.59 2.52
CA ALA A 152 -7.34 3.36 3.82
C ALA A 152 -8.61 4.20 3.95
N GLY A 153 -9.66 3.63 4.55
CA GLY A 153 -10.96 4.28 4.69
C GLY A 153 -11.09 5.18 5.92
N ASP A 154 -10.10 5.18 6.81
CA ASP A 154 -10.06 6.03 8.01
C ASP A 154 -8.64 6.19 8.55
N GLY A 155 -8.47 7.14 9.46
CA GLY A 155 -7.16 7.44 10.04
C GLY A 155 -6.60 6.33 10.93
N SER A 156 -7.44 5.48 11.54
CA SER A 156 -6.99 4.37 12.37
C SER A 156 -6.40 3.25 11.51
N ALA A 157 -7.10 2.86 10.45
CA ALA A 157 -6.60 1.90 9.47
C ALA A 157 -5.29 2.39 8.83
N ALA A 158 -5.24 3.70 8.50
CA ALA A 158 -4.04 4.32 7.95
C ALA A 158 -2.85 4.24 8.92
N PHE A 159 -3.05 4.60 10.20
CA PHE A 159 -1.98 4.55 11.20
C PHE A 159 -1.44 3.14 11.39
N HIS A 160 -2.32 2.14 11.52
CA HIS A 160 -1.92 0.74 11.59
C HIS A 160 -1.16 0.27 10.35
N ARG A 161 -1.56 0.75 9.15
CA ARG A 161 -0.84 0.42 7.91
C ARG A 161 0.56 1.04 7.88
N LEU A 162 0.72 2.29 8.36
CA LEU A 162 2.01 2.99 8.38
C LEU A 162 3.05 2.30 9.25
N LEU A 163 2.63 1.63 10.32
CA LEU A 163 3.51 0.88 11.22
C LEU A 163 3.97 -0.46 10.64
N ARG A 164 3.45 -0.87 9.47
CA ARG A 164 3.76 -2.17 8.87
C ARG A 164 4.61 -2.02 7.62
N PRO A 165 5.60 -2.91 7.40
CA PRO A 165 6.31 -2.95 6.13
C PRO A 165 5.37 -3.39 4.99
N PRO A 166 5.68 -2.98 3.78
CA PRO A 166 6.76 -2.07 3.41
C PRO A 166 6.44 -0.62 3.77
N ALA A 167 7.48 0.18 3.98
CA ALA A 167 7.33 1.59 4.32
C ALA A 167 6.55 2.36 3.24
N ILE A 168 5.80 3.36 3.67
CA ILE A 168 5.11 4.33 2.84
C ILE A 168 6.02 5.56 2.65
N ASP A 169 6.12 6.06 1.42
CA ASP A 169 6.96 7.21 1.09
C ASP A 169 6.21 8.54 1.19
N VAL A 170 4.91 8.54 0.93
CA VAL A 170 4.05 9.73 1.03
C VAL A 170 2.67 9.32 1.54
N LEU A 171 2.17 10.06 2.51
CA LEU A 171 0.77 9.99 2.94
C LEU A 171 -0.04 11.09 2.27
N VAL A 172 -1.20 10.76 1.75
CA VAL A 172 -2.23 11.71 1.29
C VAL A 172 -3.47 11.47 2.13
N THR A 173 -3.97 12.48 2.84
CA THR A 173 -5.12 12.29 3.76
C THR A 173 -6.14 13.42 3.67
N ASP A 174 -7.42 13.08 3.77
CA ASP A 174 -8.45 14.05 4.14
C ASP A 174 -8.32 14.40 5.64
N LEU A 175 -8.85 15.54 6.02
CA LEU A 175 -8.97 15.97 7.41
C LEU A 175 -10.23 15.44 8.08
N PHE A 176 -11.33 15.49 7.38
CA PHE A 176 -12.65 15.23 7.94
C PHE A 176 -13.08 13.79 7.65
N MET A 177 -12.63 12.89 8.49
CA MET A 177 -12.96 11.46 8.42
C MET A 177 -13.53 10.97 9.74
N PRO A 178 -14.40 9.95 9.72
CA PRO A 178 -14.88 9.30 10.94
C PRO A 178 -13.75 8.57 11.66
N VAL A 179 -14.02 8.14 12.89
CA VAL A 179 -13.15 7.37 13.77
C VAL A 179 -11.89 8.14 14.19
N LEU A 180 -10.99 8.46 13.28
CA LEU A 180 -9.78 9.24 13.53
C LEU A 180 -9.62 10.31 12.45
N SER A 181 -9.68 11.58 12.84
CA SER A 181 -9.52 12.71 11.92
C SER A 181 -8.11 12.78 11.35
N GLY A 182 -7.97 13.42 10.18
CA GLY A 182 -6.65 13.62 9.57
C GLY A 182 -5.69 14.42 10.44
N ILE A 183 -6.15 15.41 11.20
CA ILE A 183 -5.30 16.14 12.15
C ILE A 183 -4.73 15.20 13.21
N THR A 184 -5.59 14.42 13.86
CA THR A 184 -5.16 13.46 14.88
C THR A 184 -4.24 12.37 14.29
N LEU A 185 -4.47 11.98 13.04
CA LEU A 185 -3.58 11.07 12.34
C LEU A 185 -2.18 11.68 12.18
N VAL A 186 -2.09 12.93 11.73
CA VAL A 186 -0.80 13.62 11.57
C VAL A 186 -0.09 13.81 12.92
N GLU A 187 -0.81 14.16 13.99
CA GLU A 187 -0.25 14.25 15.34
C GLU A 187 0.37 12.92 15.79
N LYS A 188 -0.33 11.81 15.59
CA LYS A 188 0.18 10.47 15.89
C LYS A 188 1.42 10.10 15.05
N ILE A 189 1.42 10.45 13.77
CA ILE A 189 2.55 10.24 12.88
C ILE A 189 3.78 11.00 13.36
N ARG A 190 3.62 12.26 13.75
CA ARG A 190 4.74 13.08 14.26
C ARG A 190 5.25 12.64 15.64
N ALA A 191 4.38 12.03 16.44
CA ALA A 191 4.76 11.45 17.74
C ALA A 191 5.48 10.10 17.62
N GLU A 192 5.36 9.41 16.47
CA GLU A 192 6.00 8.12 16.22
C GLU A 192 7.37 8.31 15.58
N PRO A 193 8.50 7.97 16.26
CA PRO A 193 9.84 8.24 15.75
C PRO A 193 10.12 7.66 14.36
N ALA A 194 9.56 6.49 14.05
CA ALA A 194 9.74 5.83 12.75
C ALA A 194 8.99 6.53 11.61
N LEU A 195 8.03 7.40 11.90
CA LEU A 195 7.15 8.08 10.95
C LEU A 195 7.29 9.60 11.00
N ALA A 196 8.06 10.15 11.92
CA ALA A 196 8.13 11.59 12.20
C ALA A 196 8.45 12.43 10.95
N ASP A 197 9.30 11.91 10.06
CA ASP A 197 9.71 12.58 8.82
C ASP A 197 8.87 12.18 7.59
N LEU A 198 7.80 11.38 7.77
CA LEU A 198 6.94 10.96 6.65
C LEU A 198 6.34 12.20 5.96
N PRO A 199 6.53 12.37 4.65
CA PRO A 199 5.86 13.41 3.89
C PRO A 199 4.35 13.23 3.90
N VAL A 200 3.62 14.31 4.25
CA VAL A 200 2.16 14.30 4.35
C VAL A 200 1.58 15.39 3.46
N VAL A 201 0.67 15.00 2.58
CA VAL A 201 -0.20 15.89 1.80
C VAL A 201 -1.59 15.84 2.40
N VAL A 202 -2.13 16.99 2.76
CA VAL A 202 -3.49 17.07 3.30
C VAL A 202 -4.42 17.66 2.24
N ILE A 203 -5.56 16.99 2.03
CA ILE A 203 -6.63 17.47 1.15
C ILE A 203 -7.84 17.78 2.04
N THR A 204 -8.37 19.01 2.00
CA THR A 204 -9.45 19.39 2.90
C THR A 204 -10.32 20.53 2.37
N SER A 205 -11.56 20.58 2.85
CA SER A 205 -12.45 21.75 2.75
C SER A 205 -12.29 22.73 3.92
N GLY A 206 -11.37 22.46 4.88
CA GLY A 206 -11.13 23.30 6.06
C GLY A 206 -10.60 24.69 5.74
N GLY A 207 -10.68 25.55 6.74
CA GLY A 207 -10.28 26.94 6.66
C GLY A 207 -8.85 27.22 7.11
N GLU A 208 -8.59 28.51 7.40
CA GLU A 208 -7.25 28.98 7.80
C GLU A 208 -6.79 28.39 9.14
N ARG A 209 -7.72 28.17 10.05
CA ARG A 209 -7.42 27.63 11.39
C ARG A 209 -6.84 26.22 11.33
N GLU A 210 -7.44 25.34 10.52
CA GLU A 210 -6.93 23.98 10.31
C GLU A 210 -5.59 24.02 9.60
N ARG A 211 -5.41 24.94 8.68
CA ARG A 211 -4.15 25.15 7.97
C ARG A 211 -3.02 25.53 8.92
N GLU A 212 -3.22 26.54 9.78
CA GLU A 212 -2.23 26.97 10.76
C GLU A 212 -1.82 25.82 11.70
N GLN A 213 -2.80 25.03 12.15
CA GLN A 213 -2.54 23.85 12.98
C GLN A 213 -1.67 22.82 12.25
N LEU A 214 -1.97 22.54 10.99
CA LEU A 214 -1.22 21.58 10.18
C LEU A 214 0.18 22.09 9.80
N GLU A 215 0.35 23.38 9.59
CA GLU A 215 1.66 23.98 9.36
C GLU A 215 2.58 23.77 10.57
N THR A 216 2.05 23.90 11.80
CA THR A 216 2.82 23.60 13.02
C THR A 216 3.19 22.12 13.14
N LEU A 217 2.40 21.21 12.57
CA LEU A 217 2.67 19.77 12.51
C LEU A 217 3.61 19.39 11.36
N GLY A 218 4.08 20.35 10.58
CA GLY A 218 5.05 20.11 9.51
C GLY A 218 4.51 19.28 8.37
N VAL A 219 3.26 19.51 7.92
CA VAL A 219 2.75 18.87 6.70
C VAL A 219 3.49 19.39 5.48
N SER A 220 3.69 18.53 4.49
CA SER A 220 4.50 18.83 3.31
C SER A 220 3.73 19.64 2.26
N ALA A 221 2.42 19.44 2.17
CA ALA A 221 1.53 20.19 1.29
C ALA A 221 0.10 20.22 1.82
N PHE A 222 -0.60 21.30 1.52
CA PHE A 222 -2.00 21.52 1.85
C PHE A 222 -2.77 21.83 0.57
N LEU A 223 -3.75 21.02 0.23
CA LEU A 223 -4.60 21.15 -0.95
C LEU A 223 -6.04 21.41 -0.53
N ARG A 224 -6.65 22.44 -1.10
CA ARG A 224 -8.03 22.83 -0.77
C ARG A 224 -9.02 22.20 -1.75
N LYS A 225 -10.05 21.53 -1.21
CA LYS A 225 -11.16 20.99 -2.02
C LYS A 225 -11.99 22.15 -2.65
N PRO A 226 -12.34 22.07 -3.94
CA PRO A 226 -12.11 20.99 -4.89
C PRO A 226 -10.67 20.98 -5.42
N VAL A 227 -10.02 19.81 -5.37
CA VAL A 227 -8.65 19.60 -5.83
C VAL A 227 -8.66 19.05 -7.26
N SER A 228 -7.88 19.63 -8.14
CA SER A 228 -7.65 19.08 -9.45
C SER A 228 -6.68 17.87 -9.38
N TYR A 229 -6.82 16.93 -10.32
CA TYR A 229 -5.90 15.81 -10.41
C TYR A 229 -4.45 16.25 -10.64
N GLN A 230 -4.24 17.39 -11.32
CA GLN A 230 -2.92 17.95 -11.60
C GLN A 230 -2.23 18.50 -10.34
N GLU A 231 -2.99 19.16 -9.47
CA GLU A 231 -2.47 19.67 -8.19
C GLU A 231 -2.07 18.53 -7.26
N LEU A 232 -2.93 17.52 -7.10
CA LEU A 232 -2.64 16.35 -6.30
C LEU A 232 -1.42 15.61 -6.84
N ALA A 233 -1.43 15.32 -8.13
CA ALA A 233 -0.37 14.64 -8.82
C ALA A 233 0.96 15.40 -8.74
N GLY A 234 0.94 16.71 -8.95
CA GLY A 234 2.10 17.60 -8.87
C GLY A 234 2.72 17.62 -7.47
N SER A 235 1.88 17.70 -6.42
CA SER A 235 2.33 17.71 -5.03
C SER A 235 3.01 16.39 -4.66
N VAL A 236 2.39 15.26 -4.96
CA VAL A 236 2.95 13.94 -4.67
C VAL A 236 4.24 13.70 -5.45
N ARG A 237 4.29 14.05 -6.74
CA ARG A 237 5.49 13.95 -7.57
C ARG A 237 6.65 14.77 -7.01
N GLY A 238 6.39 16.02 -6.58
CA GLY A 238 7.40 16.88 -5.98
C GLY A 238 8.07 16.25 -4.77
N LEU A 239 7.28 15.61 -3.91
CA LEU A 239 7.77 14.92 -2.72
C LEU A 239 8.57 13.67 -3.06
N LEU A 240 8.08 12.84 -3.99
CA LEU A 240 8.75 11.61 -4.40
C LEU A 240 10.07 11.85 -5.15
N SER A 241 10.19 13.00 -5.85
CA SER A 241 11.42 13.38 -6.58
C SER A 241 12.52 13.97 -5.69
N GLY A 242 12.35 13.98 -4.36
CA GLY A 242 13.33 14.54 -3.42
C GLY A 242 13.46 16.07 -3.48
N ARG A 243 12.59 16.73 -4.24
CA ARG A 243 12.44 18.18 -4.20
C ARG A 243 11.55 18.55 -3.02
N HIS A 244 12.09 18.46 -1.81
CA HIS A 244 11.47 19.12 -0.68
C HIS A 244 11.37 20.61 -1.03
N LEU A 245 10.18 21.06 -1.32
CA LEU A 245 9.86 22.48 -1.21
C LEU A 245 10.02 22.81 0.28
N ARG A 246 11.23 23.23 0.65
CA ARG A 246 11.42 23.93 1.92
C ARG A 246 10.40 25.06 1.91
N ALA A 247 9.52 25.07 2.90
CA ALA A 247 8.62 26.17 3.14
C ALA A 247 9.42 27.46 2.99
N VAL A 248 9.01 28.29 2.06
CA VAL A 248 9.58 29.64 1.92
C VAL A 248 9.15 30.38 3.17
N PRO A 249 10.08 30.80 4.06
CA PRO A 249 9.71 31.68 5.16
C PRO A 249 9.16 32.93 4.52
N GLY A 250 7.99 33.37 4.97
CA GLY A 250 7.30 34.57 4.50
C GLY A 250 8.25 35.74 4.34
N GLY A 251 8.47 36.15 3.11
CA GLY A 251 9.06 37.43 2.75
C GLY A 251 8.02 38.49 2.90
N VAL A 252 8.07 39.18 4.01
CA VAL A 252 7.48 40.50 4.19
C VAL A 252 8.12 41.46 3.20
N ARG A 253 7.35 42.05 2.33
CA ARG A 253 7.38 43.50 2.00
C ARG A 253 6.10 43.92 1.31
#